data_efac47e7706265c9564f82e460d91895
#
_entry.id   efac47e7706265c9564f82e460d91895
#
_cell.length_a   1.000
_cell.length_b   1.000
_cell.length_c   1.000
_cell.angle_alpha   90.00
_cell.angle_beta   90.00
_cell.angle_gamma   90.00
#
_symmetry.space_group_name_H-M   'P 1'
#
loop_
_entity.id
_entity.type
_entity.pdbx_description
1 polymer ?
#
loop_
_entity_poly.entity_id
_entity_poly.type
_entity_poly.pdbx_seq_one_letter_code
_entity_poly.pdbx_strand_id
1 'polypeptide(L)'
;MITFDHVSLQYDAKHTALKDMSIHIDKGEFVFVVGPSGAGKSTFVKVLTHELVPESGTVVVNGINITKLKRSKIPYYRRTLGIVFQDFRLLSEKTVFDNIAFVLRVTGAKGREIKERVNRVLDLVGLRNKAKELP
;
A
#
# COMPACT_ATOMS: atom_id res chain seq x y z
N MET A 1 -3.55 13.05 2.98
CA MET A 1 -4.87 13.50 2.48
C MET A 1 -5.32 12.55 1.37
N ILE A 2 -6.53 12.02 1.51
CA ILE A 2 -7.14 11.08 0.55
C ILE A 2 -8.56 11.57 0.26
N THR A 3 -8.95 11.59 -1.02
CA THR A 3 -10.31 11.95 -1.43
C THR A 3 -10.82 10.94 -2.43
N PHE A 4 -11.97 10.36 -2.15
CA PHE A 4 -12.81 9.64 -3.09
C PHE A 4 -13.99 10.53 -3.40
N ASP A 5 -14.33 10.65 -4.66
CA ASP A 5 -15.42 11.50 -5.15
C ASP A 5 -16.27 10.70 -6.14
N HIS A 6 -17.49 10.35 -5.71
CA HIS A 6 -18.47 9.56 -6.45
C HIS A 6 -17.90 8.26 -7.07
N VAL A 7 -17.10 7.53 -6.28
CA VAL A 7 -16.37 6.33 -6.74
C VAL A 7 -17.27 5.11 -6.75
N SER A 8 -17.38 4.46 -7.91
CA SER A 8 -18.04 3.16 -8.05
C SER A 8 -17.11 2.13 -8.67
N LEU A 9 -17.19 0.90 -8.17
CA LEU A 9 -16.45 -0.25 -8.65
C LEU A 9 -17.27 -1.52 -8.50
N GLN A 10 -17.37 -2.29 -9.59
CA GLN A 10 -17.99 -3.60 -9.62
C GLN A 10 -16.97 -4.67 -9.98
N TYR A 11 -17.09 -5.85 -9.42
CA TYR A 11 -16.30 -7.02 -9.85
C TYR A 11 -16.97 -7.75 -11.01
N ASP A 12 -18.30 -7.77 -11.00
CA ASP A 12 -19.16 -8.32 -12.06
C ASP A 12 -20.56 -7.69 -11.96
N ALA A 13 -21.45 -8.02 -12.88
CA ALA A 13 -22.81 -7.46 -12.96
C ALA A 13 -23.66 -7.66 -11.67
N LYS A 14 -23.25 -8.56 -10.78
CA LYS A 14 -23.99 -8.87 -9.53
C LYS A 14 -23.28 -8.38 -8.27
N HIS A 15 -21.99 -8.05 -8.34
CA HIS A 15 -21.16 -7.72 -7.18
C HIS A 15 -20.58 -6.32 -7.26
N THR A 16 -21.36 -5.34 -6.79
CA THR A 16 -20.89 -3.96 -6.61
C THR A 16 -20.09 -3.88 -5.31
N ALA A 17 -18.82 -3.57 -5.39
CA ALA A 17 -17.92 -3.48 -4.24
C ALA A 17 -17.86 -2.08 -3.63
N LEU A 18 -17.92 -1.05 -4.47
CA LEU A 18 -18.05 0.35 -4.05
C LEU A 18 -19.20 0.96 -4.86
N LYS A 19 -20.11 1.67 -4.19
CA LYS A 19 -21.28 2.28 -4.81
C LYS A 19 -21.34 3.75 -4.43
N ASP A 20 -21.06 4.61 -5.39
CA ASP A 20 -21.14 6.08 -5.26
C ASP A 20 -20.46 6.60 -3.98
N MET A 21 -19.26 6.07 -3.70
CA MET A 21 -18.55 6.32 -2.47
C MET A 21 -17.85 7.68 -2.53
N SER A 22 -18.18 8.57 -1.60
CA SER A 22 -17.49 9.85 -1.39
C SER A 22 -16.96 9.92 0.05
N ILE A 23 -15.66 10.12 0.19
CA ILE A 23 -14.97 10.25 1.49
C ILE A 23 -13.77 11.16 1.37
N HIS A 24 -13.52 11.92 2.42
CA HIS A 24 -12.33 12.74 2.56
C HIS A 24 -11.61 12.38 3.86
N ILE A 25 -10.30 12.21 3.78
CA ILE A 25 -9.40 11.95 4.92
C ILE A 25 -8.29 12.98 4.88
N ASP A 26 -8.18 13.78 5.92
CA ASP A 26 -7.17 14.82 6.03
C ASP A 26 -5.78 14.26 6.34
N LYS A 27 -4.78 15.11 6.17
CA LYS A 27 -3.40 14.77 6.54
C LYS A 27 -3.28 14.68 8.06
N GLY A 28 -2.75 13.55 8.54
CA GLY A 28 -2.52 13.30 9.96
C GLY A 28 -3.69 12.63 10.66
N GLU A 29 -4.81 12.39 9.98
CA GLU A 29 -5.91 11.62 10.56
C GLU A 29 -5.56 10.14 10.69
N PHE A 30 -6.13 9.52 11.73
CA PHE A 30 -6.15 8.09 11.95
C PHE A 30 -7.58 7.58 11.77
N VAL A 31 -7.80 6.75 10.75
CA VAL A 31 -9.13 6.34 10.32
C VAL A 31 -9.27 4.82 10.38
N PHE A 32 -10.37 4.34 10.98
CA PHE A 32 -10.80 2.95 10.92
C PHE A 32 -11.81 2.74 9.80
N VAL A 33 -11.56 1.76 8.93
CA VAL A 33 -12.53 1.30 7.94
C VAL A 33 -13.22 0.06 8.48
N VAL A 34 -14.47 0.20 8.91
CA VAL A 34 -15.26 -0.85 9.55
C VAL A 34 -16.45 -1.27 8.69
N GLY A 35 -16.95 -2.48 8.89
CA GLY A 35 -18.10 -3.02 8.17
C GLY A 35 -18.06 -4.55 8.12
N PRO A 36 -19.17 -5.20 7.76
CA PRO A 36 -19.26 -6.66 7.63
C PRO A 36 -18.31 -7.22 6.55
N SER A 37 -18.15 -8.54 6.52
CA SER A 37 -17.44 -9.20 5.42
C SER A 37 -18.13 -8.87 4.08
N GLY A 38 -17.35 -8.60 3.04
CA GLY A 38 -17.91 -8.21 1.73
C GLY A 38 -18.29 -6.73 1.57
N ALA A 39 -18.21 -5.90 2.63
CA ALA A 39 -18.59 -4.47 2.58
C ALA A 39 -17.64 -3.57 1.76
N GLY A 40 -16.71 -4.13 0.98
CA GLY A 40 -15.82 -3.34 0.12
C GLY A 40 -14.54 -2.82 0.79
N LYS A 41 -14.27 -3.13 2.08
CA LYS A 41 -13.06 -2.65 2.78
C LYS A 41 -11.76 -2.96 2.05
N SER A 42 -11.58 -4.21 1.64
CA SER A 42 -10.39 -4.63 0.87
C SER A 42 -10.36 -3.99 -0.51
N THR A 43 -11.52 -3.75 -1.12
CA THR A 43 -11.63 -3.07 -2.42
C THR A 43 -11.20 -1.61 -2.29
N PHE A 44 -11.62 -0.93 -1.23
CA PHE A 44 -11.15 0.42 -0.92
C PHE A 44 -9.63 0.51 -0.86
N VAL A 45 -8.98 -0.42 -0.13
CA VAL A 45 -7.52 -0.50 -0.06
C VAL A 45 -6.90 -0.82 -1.42
N LYS A 46 -7.48 -1.75 -2.19
CA LYS A 46 -6.98 -2.10 -3.54
C LYS A 46 -7.09 -0.94 -4.53
N VAL A 47 -8.09 -0.08 -4.38
CA VAL A 47 -8.17 1.17 -5.16
C VAL A 47 -7.07 2.13 -4.74
N LEU A 48 -6.85 2.33 -3.42
CA LEU A 48 -5.76 3.16 -2.91
C LEU A 48 -4.38 2.68 -3.37
N THR A 49 -4.16 1.37 -3.44
CA THR A 49 -2.88 0.80 -3.94
C THR A 49 -2.78 0.76 -5.46
N HIS A 50 -3.82 1.24 -6.15
CA HIS A 50 -3.96 1.13 -7.60
C HIS A 50 -3.84 -0.32 -8.11
N GLU A 51 -4.29 -1.30 -7.31
CA GLU A 51 -4.49 -2.68 -7.75
C GLU A 51 -5.78 -2.82 -8.55
N LEU A 52 -6.78 -1.99 -8.20
CA LEU A 52 -8.03 -1.83 -8.93
C LEU A 52 -8.21 -0.37 -9.35
N VAL A 53 -8.83 -0.18 -10.49
CA VAL A 53 -9.23 1.15 -11.01
C VAL A 53 -10.74 1.22 -10.98
N PRO A 54 -11.35 2.25 -10.40
CA PRO A 54 -12.80 2.39 -10.37
C PRO A 54 -13.37 2.65 -11.76
N GLU A 55 -14.62 2.24 -11.96
CA GLU A 55 -15.34 2.45 -13.23
C GLU A 55 -15.81 3.90 -13.37
N SER A 56 -16.15 4.54 -12.25
CA SER A 56 -16.55 5.95 -12.21
C SER A 56 -16.00 6.64 -10.98
N GLY A 57 -16.05 7.97 -10.99
CA GLY A 57 -15.56 8.82 -9.92
C GLY A 57 -14.07 9.12 -10.02
N THR A 58 -13.58 9.80 -9.00
CA THR A 58 -12.20 10.26 -8.94
C THR A 58 -11.57 9.92 -7.59
N VAL A 59 -10.33 9.45 -7.61
CA VAL A 59 -9.54 9.22 -6.39
C VAL A 59 -8.28 10.05 -6.42
N VAL A 60 -8.11 10.89 -5.40
CA VAL A 60 -6.93 11.74 -5.23
C VAL A 60 -6.22 11.37 -3.93
N VAL A 61 -4.92 11.10 -4.01
CA VAL A 61 -4.07 10.79 -2.85
C VAL A 61 -2.88 11.74 -2.84
N ASN A 62 -2.76 12.53 -1.79
CA ASN A 62 -1.69 13.54 -1.64
C ASN A 62 -1.55 14.44 -2.89
N GLY A 63 -2.68 14.88 -3.46
CA GLY A 63 -2.72 15.73 -4.65
C GLY A 63 -2.55 14.99 -5.98
N ILE A 64 -2.29 13.68 -5.96
CA ILE A 64 -2.15 12.86 -7.17
C ILE A 64 -3.49 12.22 -7.50
N ASN A 65 -4.06 12.54 -8.67
CA ASN A 65 -5.23 11.83 -9.18
C ASN A 65 -4.79 10.43 -9.67
N ILE A 66 -5.08 9.42 -8.86
CA ILE A 66 -4.67 8.04 -9.15
C ILE A 66 -5.58 7.35 -10.15
N THR A 67 -6.82 7.81 -10.35
CA THR A 67 -7.76 7.24 -11.33
C THR A 67 -7.22 7.41 -12.77
N LYS A 68 -6.50 8.50 -13.03
CA LYS A 68 -5.92 8.84 -14.34
C LYS A 68 -4.42 8.54 -14.44
N LEU A 69 -3.87 7.76 -13.50
CA LEU A 69 -2.44 7.53 -13.43
C LEU A 69 -1.96 6.62 -14.56
N LYS A 70 -1.00 7.09 -15.34
CA LYS A 70 -0.38 6.27 -16.40
C LYS A 70 0.34 5.06 -15.80
N ARG A 71 0.26 3.89 -16.44
CA ARG A 71 0.86 2.62 -15.99
C ARG A 71 2.34 2.76 -15.57
N SER A 72 3.13 3.55 -16.30
CA SER A 72 4.54 3.81 -15.99
C SER A 72 4.75 4.60 -14.69
N LYS A 73 3.75 5.31 -14.19
CA LYS A 73 3.82 6.11 -12.96
C LYS A 73 3.35 5.34 -11.71
N ILE A 74 2.65 4.22 -11.87
CA ILE A 74 2.12 3.42 -10.76
C ILE A 74 3.22 2.98 -9.78
N PRO A 75 4.41 2.46 -10.22
CA PRO A 75 5.46 2.08 -9.29
C PRO A 75 5.98 3.26 -8.44
N TYR A 76 6.04 4.44 -9.02
CA TYR A 76 6.48 5.65 -8.29
C TYR A 76 5.43 6.10 -7.27
N TYR A 77 4.15 6.05 -7.64
CA TYR A 77 3.05 6.32 -6.71
C TYR A 77 3.08 5.33 -5.53
N ARG A 78 3.17 4.01 -5.80
CA ARG A 78 3.21 2.99 -4.75
C ARG A 78 4.36 3.16 -3.76
N ARG A 79 5.49 3.76 -4.17
CA ARG A 79 6.62 4.09 -3.28
C ARG A 79 6.29 5.17 -2.25
N THR A 80 5.21 5.93 -2.45
CA THR A 80 4.75 6.96 -1.49
C THR A 80 3.81 6.39 -0.43
N LEU A 81 3.43 5.11 -0.55
CA LEU A 81 2.54 4.42 0.36
C LEU A 81 3.33 3.51 1.30
N GLY A 82 2.97 3.51 2.58
CA GLY A 82 3.37 2.48 3.53
C GLY A 82 2.21 1.51 3.75
N ILE A 83 2.38 0.23 3.40
CA ILE A 83 1.31 -0.77 3.47
C ILE A 83 1.79 -1.96 4.28
N VAL A 84 0.98 -2.39 5.25
CA VAL A 84 1.14 -3.66 5.95
C VAL A 84 0.05 -4.60 5.45
N PHE A 85 0.46 -5.68 4.78
CA PHE A 85 -0.47 -6.67 4.24
C PHE A 85 -0.84 -7.71 5.30
N GLN A 86 -2.06 -8.21 5.24
CA GLN A 86 -2.55 -9.25 6.13
C GLN A 86 -1.80 -10.58 5.94
N ASP A 87 -1.40 -10.88 4.71
CA ASP A 87 -0.63 -12.06 4.30
C ASP A 87 0.90 -11.86 4.35
N PHE A 88 1.35 -10.80 5.00
CA PHE A 88 2.74 -10.37 5.20
C PHE A 88 3.57 -10.19 3.92
N ARG A 89 3.31 -10.90 2.84
CA ARG A 89 4.01 -10.89 1.54
C ARG A 89 5.53 -10.97 1.67
N LEU A 90 6.00 -11.80 2.59
CA LEU A 90 7.42 -12.03 2.83
C LEU A 90 8.02 -12.95 1.76
N LEU A 91 9.27 -12.69 1.41
CA LEU A 91 10.09 -13.58 0.60
C LEU A 91 10.64 -14.68 1.51
N SER A 92 9.96 -15.84 1.57
CA SER A 92 10.25 -16.93 2.51
C SER A 92 11.67 -17.51 2.39
N GLU A 93 12.26 -17.43 1.19
CA GLU A 93 13.64 -17.90 0.91
C GLU A 93 14.71 -16.82 1.19
N LYS A 94 14.32 -15.67 1.70
CA LYS A 94 15.22 -14.56 2.01
C LYS A 94 15.22 -14.30 3.50
N THR A 95 16.39 -13.90 4.02
CA THR A 95 16.52 -13.53 5.42
C THR A 95 15.66 -12.33 5.79
N VAL A 96 15.42 -12.12 7.07
CA VAL A 96 14.76 -10.92 7.60
C VAL A 96 15.47 -9.65 7.09
N PHE A 97 16.81 -9.64 7.12
CA PHE A 97 17.60 -8.55 6.56
C PHE A 97 17.30 -8.34 5.07
N ASP A 98 17.31 -9.41 4.27
CA ASP A 98 17.13 -9.30 2.82
C ASP A 98 15.71 -8.92 2.42
N ASN A 99 14.69 -9.31 3.17
CA ASN A 99 13.31 -8.86 2.98
C ASN A 99 13.22 -7.32 3.09
N ILE A 100 13.81 -6.73 4.13
CA ILE A 100 13.84 -5.27 4.30
C ILE A 100 14.72 -4.61 3.24
N ALA A 101 15.90 -5.18 2.98
CA ALA A 101 16.86 -4.67 2.00
C ALA A 101 16.31 -4.67 0.57
N PHE A 102 15.41 -5.61 0.24
CA PHE A 102 14.83 -5.74 -1.09
C PHE A 102 14.17 -4.45 -1.56
N VAL A 103 13.33 -3.84 -0.73
CA VAL A 103 12.65 -2.59 -1.05
C VAL A 103 13.64 -1.45 -1.32
N LEU A 104 14.69 -1.35 -0.50
CA LEU A 104 15.74 -0.34 -0.66
C LEU A 104 16.54 -0.54 -1.95
N ARG A 105 16.86 -1.80 -2.31
CA ARG A 105 17.53 -2.14 -3.58
C ARG A 105 16.68 -1.72 -4.79
N VAL A 106 15.41 -2.08 -4.79
CA VAL A 106 14.48 -1.74 -5.90
C VAL A 106 14.28 -0.22 -6.03
N THR A 107 14.41 0.52 -4.94
CA THR A 107 14.31 1.99 -4.96
C THR A 107 15.66 2.68 -5.27
N GLY A 108 16.73 1.93 -5.50
CA GLY A 108 18.01 2.46 -5.97
C GLY A 108 19.00 2.87 -4.86
N ALA A 109 18.76 2.45 -3.62
CA ALA A 109 19.70 2.72 -2.52
C ALA A 109 21.02 1.98 -2.71
N LYS A 110 22.14 2.57 -2.25
CA LYS A 110 23.49 1.97 -2.33
C LYS A 110 23.74 1.01 -1.17
N GLY A 111 24.63 0.05 -1.35
CA GLY A 111 24.89 -1.04 -0.40
C GLY A 111 25.17 -0.59 1.04
N ARG A 112 25.98 0.47 1.24
CA ARG A 112 26.25 1.03 2.57
C ARG A 112 24.99 1.61 3.22
N GLU A 113 24.22 2.38 2.45
CA GLU A 113 22.97 2.97 2.88
C GLU A 113 21.93 1.89 3.26
N ILE A 114 21.85 0.82 2.45
CA ILE A 114 20.95 -0.32 2.73
C ILE A 114 21.31 -0.92 4.09
N LYS A 115 22.59 -1.22 4.34
CA LYS A 115 23.02 -1.83 5.60
C LYS A 115 22.68 -0.95 6.81
N GLU A 116 22.95 0.34 6.71
CA GLU A 116 22.66 1.29 7.78
C GLU A 116 21.16 1.40 8.07
N ARG A 117 20.34 1.57 7.02
CA ARG A 117 18.87 1.70 7.16
C ARG A 117 18.23 0.42 7.68
N VAL A 118 18.59 -0.75 7.13
CA VAL A 118 18.04 -2.03 7.57
C VAL A 118 18.37 -2.28 9.02
N ASN A 119 19.62 -2.06 9.42
CA ASN A 119 20.05 -2.23 10.79
C ASN A 119 19.27 -1.33 11.76
N ARG A 120 19.10 -0.06 11.40
CA ARG A 120 18.30 0.89 12.20
C ARG A 120 16.84 0.45 12.36
N VAL A 121 16.21 -0.06 11.29
CA VAL A 121 14.84 -0.57 11.36
C VAL A 121 14.77 -1.81 12.26
N LEU A 122 15.72 -2.75 12.11
CA LEU A 122 15.77 -3.96 12.95
C LEU A 122 15.98 -3.62 14.43
N ASP A 123 16.81 -2.64 14.75
CA ASP A 123 16.99 -2.17 16.13
C ASP A 123 15.69 -1.54 16.66
N LEU A 124 15.01 -0.74 15.86
CA LEU A 124 13.75 -0.07 16.25
C LEU A 124 12.63 -1.07 16.61
N VAL A 125 12.56 -2.19 15.87
CA VAL A 125 11.53 -3.23 16.11
C VAL A 125 12.03 -4.40 16.97
N GLY A 126 13.25 -4.33 17.51
CA GLY A 126 13.82 -5.36 18.39
C GLY A 126 14.19 -6.68 17.69
N LEU A 127 14.37 -6.67 16.36
CA LEU A 127 14.66 -7.87 15.57
C LEU A 127 16.11 -7.95 15.08
N ARG A 128 17.03 -7.20 15.69
CA ARG A 128 18.44 -7.18 15.27
C ARG A 128 19.10 -8.57 15.30
N ASN A 129 18.83 -9.36 16.31
CA ASN A 129 19.34 -10.72 16.47
C ASN A 129 18.78 -11.70 15.44
N LYS A 130 17.61 -11.39 14.84
CA LYS A 130 16.93 -12.19 13.82
C LYS A 130 17.33 -11.86 12.38
N ALA A 131 18.22 -10.91 12.18
CA ALA A 131 18.58 -10.38 10.84
C ALA A 131 18.96 -11.46 9.82
N LYS A 132 19.61 -12.54 10.26
CA LYS A 132 20.08 -13.65 9.41
C LYS A 132 19.12 -14.83 9.33
N GLU A 133 18.06 -14.83 10.12
CA GLU A 133 17.05 -15.89 10.12
C GLU A 133 16.08 -15.73 8.94
N LEU A 134 15.41 -16.80 8.55
CA LEU A 134 14.29 -16.78 7.63
C LEU A 134 13.02 -16.32 8.38
N PRO A 135 12.05 -15.75 7.68
CA PRO A 135 10.76 -15.35 8.27
C PRO A 135 9.95 -16.53 8.78
#